data_4269158fd212fc6e3901108c95fb8b2e
#
_entry.id   4269158fd212fc6e3901108c95fb8b2e
#
_cell.length_a   1.000
_cell.length_b   1.000
_cell.length_c   1.000
_cell.angle_alpha   90.00
_cell.angle_beta   90.00
_cell.angle_gamma   90.00
#
_symmetry.space_group_name_H-M   'P 1'
#
loop_
_entity.id
_entity.type
_entity.pdbx_description
1 polymer ?
#
loop_
_entity_poly.entity_id
_entity_poly.type
_entity_poly.pdbx_seq_one_letter_code
_entity_poly.pdbx_strand_id
1 'polypeptide(L)'
;KLNLVIRRVETVGDLEKVFPSLVRLNSERWKEKGDKAIFENHTFRHFHYSLTRALLISDKLSMVLIEDKDEIIAVNYSIISGEDLIFYQNGVNIKYKPNISPGLILHHYQYCIAQSMKLDSYDFMTSADPNNYKKNITSHSEIIYELDVFLNINSYALSKAKSLSKHFFKRIISA
;
A
#
# COMPACT_ATOMS: atom_id res chain seq x y z
N LYS A 1 -29.96 1.76 -2.32
CA LYS A 1 -29.16 2.27 -3.46
C LYS A 1 -27.79 2.67 -2.95
N LEU A 2 -26.72 2.18 -3.57
CA LEU A 2 -25.35 2.60 -3.29
C LEU A 2 -25.15 3.96 -3.95
N ASN A 3 -24.58 4.90 -3.23
CA ASN A 3 -24.22 6.21 -3.76
C ASN A 3 -22.70 6.39 -3.66
N LEU A 4 -21.95 5.46 -4.31
CA LEU A 4 -20.50 5.50 -4.31
C LEU A 4 -20.01 6.55 -5.30
N VAL A 5 -19.14 7.43 -4.81
CA VAL A 5 -18.38 8.38 -5.62
C VAL A 5 -16.93 7.92 -5.63
N ILE A 6 -16.37 7.75 -6.83
CA ILE A 6 -14.95 7.43 -7.01
C ILE A 6 -14.29 8.65 -7.65
N ARG A 7 -13.22 9.12 -7.06
CA ARG A 7 -12.51 10.28 -7.58
C ARG A 7 -11.01 10.22 -7.30
N ARG A 8 -10.25 11.03 -8.02
CA ARG A 8 -8.81 11.24 -7.79
C ARG A 8 -8.59 12.50 -6.94
N VAL A 9 -7.50 12.49 -6.17
CA VAL A 9 -6.97 13.69 -5.49
C VAL A 9 -6.28 14.56 -6.52
N GLU A 10 -6.71 15.82 -6.65
CA GLU A 10 -6.21 16.72 -7.69
C GLU A 10 -5.54 17.98 -7.12
N THR A 11 -5.84 18.34 -5.88
CA THR A 11 -5.30 19.56 -5.24
C THR A 11 -4.63 19.25 -3.90
N VAL A 12 -3.73 20.14 -3.47
CA VAL A 12 -3.10 20.02 -2.14
C VAL A 12 -4.15 20.08 -1.03
N GLY A 13 -5.16 20.93 -1.14
CA GLY A 13 -6.24 21.01 -0.15
C GLY A 13 -7.09 19.73 -0.10
N ASP A 14 -7.24 19.01 -1.22
CA ASP A 14 -7.88 17.71 -1.26
C ASP A 14 -6.99 16.63 -0.63
N LEU A 15 -5.67 16.64 -0.92
CA LEU A 15 -4.70 15.77 -0.28
C LEU A 15 -4.71 15.91 1.25
N GLU A 16 -4.79 17.14 1.76
CA GLU A 16 -4.84 17.42 3.20
C GLU A 16 -6.06 16.77 3.89
N LYS A 17 -7.18 16.64 3.19
CA LYS A 17 -8.38 15.97 3.68
C LYS A 17 -8.32 14.46 3.54
N VAL A 18 -7.72 13.96 2.47
CA VAL A 18 -7.73 12.52 2.11
C VAL A 18 -6.62 11.75 2.81
N PHE A 19 -5.43 12.34 2.97
CA PHE A 19 -4.27 11.65 3.57
C PHE A 19 -4.53 11.15 5.00
N PRO A 20 -5.18 11.91 5.90
CA PRO A 20 -5.58 11.39 7.22
C PRO A 20 -6.49 10.15 7.14
N SER A 21 -7.39 10.10 6.17
CA SER A 21 -8.27 8.94 5.96
C SER A 21 -7.50 7.71 5.47
N LEU A 22 -6.51 7.87 4.58
CA LEU A 22 -5.58 6.80 4.21
C LEU A 22 -4.88 6.23 5.45
N VAL A 23 -4.32 7.10 6.30
CA VAL A 23 -3.61 6.71 7.53
C VAL A 23 -4.54 5.96 8.48
N ARG A 24 -5.73 6.49 8.75
CA ARG A 24 -6.72 5.89 9.64
C ARG A 24 -7.14 4.50 9.14
N LEU A 25 -7.60 4.40 7.91
CA LEU A 25 -8.11 3.14 7.33
C LEU A 25 -7.02 2.07 7.20
N ASN A 26 -5.78 2.48 6.88
CA ASN A 26 -4.64 1.58 6.86
C ASN A 26 -4.34 1.05 8.27
N SER A 27 -4.31 1.93 9.27
CA SER A 27 -4.01 1.54 10.65
C SER A 27 -5.07 0.62 11.24
N GLU A 28 -6.35 0.90 11.01
CA GLU A 28 -7.46 0.04 11.43
C GLU A 28 -7.35 -1.36 10.84
N ARG A 29 -7.07 -1.47 9.53
CA ARG A 29 -6.92 -2.74 8.83
C ARG A 29 -5.77 -3.60 9.39
N TRP A 30 -4.61 -3.00 9.67
CA TRP A 30 -3.46 -3.74 10.19
C TRP A 30 -3.65 -4.17 11.64
N LYS A 31 -4.28 -3.33 12.47
CA LYS A 31 -4.66 -3.69 13.85
C LYS A 31 -5.57 -4.90 13.91
N GLU A 32 -6.56 -4.98 13.02
CA GLU A 32 -7.45 -6.16 12.96
C GLU A 32 -6.74 -7.45 12.55
N LYS A 33 -5.63 -7.33 11.80
CA LYS A 33 -4.76 -8.47 11.46
C LYS A 33 -3.78 -8.85 12.58
N GLY A 34 -3.75 -8.08 13.69
CA GLY A 34 -2.80 -8.26 14.77
C GLY A 34 -1.39 -7.73 14.46
N ASP A 35 -1.23 -6.97 13.38
CA ASP A 35 0.03 -6.41 12.95
C ASP A 35 0.14 -4.91 13.28
N LYS A 36 1.39 -4.41 13.33
CA LYS A 36 1.65 -2.99 13.47
C LYS A 36 1.44 -2.27 12.16
N ALA A 37 0.62 -1.22 12.18
CA ALA A 37 0.43 -0.38 11.02
C ALA A 37 1.67 0.51 10.79
N ILE A 38 2.16 0.55 9.55
CA ILE A 38 3.36 1.31 9.20
C ILE A 38 3.20 2.82 9.42
N PHE A 39 1.99 3.35 9.24
CA PHE A 39 1.67 4.75 9.47
C PHE A 39 1.56 5.15 10.95
N GLU A 40 1.65 4.21 11.90
CA GLU A 40 1.80 4.55 13.32
C GLU A 40 3.17 5.17 13.60
N ASN A 41 4.19 4.86 12.81
CA ASN A 41 5.47 5.54 12.87
C ASN A 41 5.32 6.99 12.38
N HIS A 42 5.55 7.95 13.28
CA HIS A 42 5.41 9.37 13.00
C HIS A 42 6.33 9.85 11.87
N THR A 43 7.60 9.42 11.88
CA THR A 43 8.59 9.80 10.86
C THR A 43 8.16 9.28 9.48
N PHE A 44 7.72 8.03 9.40
CA PHE A 44 7.22 7.44 8.16
C PHE A 44 5.98 8.18 7.64
N ARG A 45 5.02 8.45 8.52
CA ARG A 45 3.81 9.19 8.16
C ARG A 45 4.10 10.61 7.67
N HIS A 46 4.97 11.34 8.36
CA HIS A 46 5.38 12.68 7.96
C HIS A 46 6.14 12.69 6.63
N PHE A 47 7.05 11.74 6.44
CA PHE A 47 7.75 11.56 5.17
C PHE A 47 6.77 11.35 4.02
N HIS A 48 5.82 10.42 4.16
CA HIS A 48 4.86 10.12 3.11
C HIS A 48 3.87 11.25 2.84
N TYR A 49 3.49 12.02 3.85
CA TYR A 49 2.72 13.23 3.61
C TYR A 49 3.47 14.24 2.74
N SER A 50 4.73 14.50 3.07
CA SER A 50 5.58 15.40 2.29
C SER A 50 5.85 14.88 0.88
N LEU A 51 6.10 13.57 0.75
CA LEU A 51 6.30 12.90 -0.53
C LEU A 51 5.06 12.98 -1.42
N THR A 52 3.87 12.65 -0.90
CA THR A 52 2.63 12.71 -1.68
C THR A 52 2.32 14.12 -2.15
N ARG A 53 2.63 15.13 -1.34
CA ARG A 53 2.49 16.54 -1.74
C ARG A 53 3.43 16.90 -2.88
N ALA A 54 4.70 16.50 -2.81
CA ALA A 54 5.67 16.74 -3.87
C ALA A 54 5.30 16.02 -5.18
N LEU A 55 4.86 14.76 -5.06
CA LEU A 55 4.39 13.97 -6.20
C LEU A 55 3.14 14.57 -6.85
N LEU A 56 2.22 15.11 -6.05
CA LEU A 56 1.02 15.78 -6.57
C LEU A 56 1.39 17.02 -7.39
N ILE A 57 2.31 17.85 -6.87
CA ILE A 57 2.78 19.07 -7.56
C ILE A 57 3.50 18.75 -8.88
N SER A 58 4.15 17.59 -8.95
CA SER A 58 4.89 17.14 -10.14
C SER A 58 4.09 16.19 -11.05
N ASP A 59 2.77 16.09 -10.87
CA ASP A 59 1.86 15.19 -11.61
C ASP A 59 2.24 13.70 -11.57
N LYS A 60 2.96 13.30 -10.51
CA LYS A 60 3.41 11.90 -10.29
C LYS A 60 2.62 11.17 -9.21
N LEU A 61 1.61 11.79 -8.63
CA LEU A 61 0.71 11.13 -7.68
C LEU A 61 -0.55 10.62 -8.40
N SER A 62 -0.85 9.34 -8.20
CA SER A 62 -2.20 8.83 -8.42
C SER A 62 -2.78 8.36 -7.09
N MET A 63 -3.52 9.23 -6.43
CA MET A 63 -4.25 8.91 -5.22
C MET A 63 -5.75 8.97 -5.52
N VAL A 64 -6.42 7.83 -5.37
CA VAL A 64 -7.84 7.67 -5.65
C VAL A 64 -8.59 7.20 -4.41
N LEU A 65 -9.84 7.57 -4.30
CA LEU A 65 -10.67 7.24 -3.14
C LEU A 65 -12.09 6.88 -3.55
N ILE A 66 -12.77 6.20 -2.63
CA ILE A 66 -14.21 5.93 -2.69
C ILE A 66 -14.87 6.59 -1.49
N GLU A 67 -15.92 7.33 -1.76
CA GLU A 67 -16.81 7.92 -0.76
C GLU A 67 -18.21 7.28 -0.84
N ASP A 68 -18.84 7.04 0.30
CA ASP A 68 -20.27 6.72 0.45
C ASP A 68 -20.87 7.71 1.45
N LYS A 69 -21.78 8.59 1.01
CA LYS A 69 -22.42 9.60 1.85
C LYS A 69 -21.41 10.47 2.61
N ASP A 70 -20.46 11.02 1.88
CA ASP A 70 -19.40 11.92 2.37
C ASP A 70 -18.37 11.25 3.33
N GLU A 71 -18.48 9.93 3.55
CA GLU A 71 -17.47 9.15 4.28
C GLU A 71 -16.48 8.48 3.32
N ILE A 72 -15.18 8.71 3.53
CA ILE A 72 -14.13 8.02 2.79
C ILE A 72 -14.01 6.59 3.33
N ILE A 73 -14.37 5.61 2.48
CA ILE A 73 -14.36 4.18 2.80
C ILE A 73 -13.13 3.44 2.27
N ALA A 74 -12.46 4.00 1.28
CA ALA A 74 -11.20 3.45 0.76
C ALA A 74 -10.35 4.54 0.11
N VAL A 75 -9.03 4.40 0.24
CA VAL A 75 -8.03 5.23 -0.44
C VAL A 75 -6.94 4.32 -1.00
N ASN A 76 -6.52 4.55 -2.23
CA ASN A 76 -5.39 3.88 -2.88
C ASN A 76 -4.36 4.95 -3.25
N TYR A 77 -3.12 4.72 -2.84
CA TYR A 77 -1.97 5.58 -3.07
C TYR A 77 -1.00 4.90 -4.03
N SER A 78 -0.84 5.46 -5.23
CA SER A 78 0.08 4.99 -6.27
C SER A 78 1.00 6.12 -6.74
N ILE A 79 2.15 5.75 -7.26
CA ILE A 79 3.21 6.65 -7.74
C ILE A 79 3.41 6.40 -9.23
N ILE A 80 3.50 7.46 -10.02
CA ILE A 80 3.88 7.38 -11.44
C ILE A 80 5.41 7.53 -11.50
N SER A 81 6.09 6.51 -12.02
CA SER A 81 7.55 6.47 -12.15
C SER A 81 7.93 5.95 -13.53
N GLY A 82 8.51 6.83 -14.38
CA GLY A 82 8.70 6.49 -15.78
C GLY A 82 7.37 6.24 -16.47
N GLU A 83 7.22 5.07 -17.08
CA GLU A 83 6.02 4.62 -17.80
C GLU A 83 5.16 3.66 -16.96
N ASP A 84 5.43 3.58 -15.63
CA ASP A 84 4.74 2.67 -14.73
C ASP A 84 3.90 3.41 -13.70
N LEU A 85 2.74 2.83 -13.37
CA LEU A 85 1.95 3.18 -12.20
C LEU A 85 2.24 2.17 -11.09
N ILE A 86 2.89 2.60 -10.02
CA ILE A 86 3.32 1.73 -8.92
C ILE A 86 2.35 1.86 -7.76
N PHE A 87 1.60 0.79 -7.44
CA PHE A 87 0.79 0.73 -6.24
C PHE A 87 1.68 0.71 -5.01
N TYR A 88 1.49 1.69 -4.11
CA TYR A 88 2.32 1.79 -2.91
C TYR A 88 1.57 1.35 -1.65
N GLN A 89 0.45 2.00 -1.32
CA GLN A 89 -0.32 1.70 -0.11
C GLN A 89 -1.81 1.92 -0.31
N ASN A 90 -2.61 1.26 0.54
CA ASN A 90 -4.03 1.55 0.63
C ASN A 90 -4.52 1.58 2.09
N GLY A 91 -5.63 2.30 2.28
CA GLY A 91 -6.49 2.21 3.45
C GLY A 91 -7.87 1.77 2.98
N VAL A 92 -8.46 0.77 3.63
CA VAL A 92 -9.77 0.22 3.25
C VAL A 92 -10.58 -0.08 4.49
N ASN A 93 -11.81 0.40 4.54
CA ASN A 93 -12.79 -0.02 5.54
C ASN A 93 -13.22 -1.46 5.25
N ILE A 94 -12.62 -2.42 5.94
CA ILE A 94 -12.89 -3.85 5.74
C ILE A 94 -14.25 -4.29 6.28
N LYS A 95 -14.89 -3.46 7.10
CA LYS A 95 -16.25 -3.68 7.65
C LYS A 95 -17.35 -3.05 6.83
N TYR A 96 -17.00 -2.42 5.70
CA TYR A 96 -17.94 -1.61 4.95
C TYR A 96 -19.18 -2.42 4.54
N LYS A 97 -19.13 -3.32 3.64
CA LYS A 97 -20.25 -4.17 3.24
C LYS A 97 -19.71 -5.53 2.77
N PRO A 98 -20.24 -6.66 3.24
CA PRO A 98 -19.63 -7.98 3.02
C PRO A 98 -19.51 -8.38 1.54
N ASN A 99 -20.36 -7.84 0.67
CA ASN A 99 -20.38 -8.19 -0.75
C ASN A 99 -19.67 -7.15 -1.64
N ILE A 100 -18.98 -6.17 -1.04
CA ILE A 100 -18.27 -5.12 -1.78
C ILE A 100 -16.82 -5.13 -1.32
N SER A 101 -15.91 -5.17 -2.29
CA SER A 101 -14.47 -5.01 -2.05
C SER A 101 -14.00 -3.64 -2.54
N PRO A 102 -14.02 -2.59 -1.69
CA PRO A 102 -13.63 -1.25 -2.11
C PRO A 102 -12.18 -1.20 -2.61
N GLY A 103 -11.30 -2.04 -2.05
CA GLY A 103 -9.92 -2.14 -2.49
C GLY A 103 -9.78 -2.62 -3.94
N LEU A 104 -10.55 -3.64 -4.34
CA LEU A 104 -10.54 -4.13 -5.74
C LEU A 104 -11.10 -3.09 -6.71
N ILE A 105 -12.16 -2.38 -6.30
CA ILE A 105 -12.74 -1.29 -7.11
C ILE A 105 -11.68 -0.21 -7.37
N LEU A 106 -10.91 0.19 -6.34
CA LEU A 106 -9.85 1.18 -6.51
C LEU A 106 -8.70 0.67 -7.38
N HIS A 107 -8.34 -0.61 -7.30
CA HIS A 107 -7.34 -1.20 -8.20
C HIS A 107 -7.81 -1.16 -9.66
N HIS A 108 -9.08 -1.50 -9.91
CA HIS A 108 -9.64 -1.40 -11.26
C HIS A 108 -9.62 0.05 -11.77
N TYR A 109 -9.99 1.02 -10.92
CA TYR A 109 -9.97 2.43 -11.30
C TYR A 109 -8.55 2.93 -11.58
N GLN A 110 -7.54 2.53 -10.79
CA GLN A 110 -6.12 2.82 -11.05
C GLN A 110 -5.65 2.21 -12.38
N TYR A 111 -6.09 1.00 -12.70
CA TYR A 111 -5.78 0.38 -13.99
C TYR A 111 -6.36 1.20 -15.16
N CYS A 112 -7.60 1.68 -15.04
CA CYS A 112 -8.19 2.57 -16.05
C CYS A 112 -7.42 3.90 -16.18
N ILE A 113 -6.92 4.46 -15.07
CA ILE A 113 -6.05 5.64 -15.09
C ILE A 113 -4.76 5.33 -15.84
N ALA A 114 -4.07 4.23 -15.52
CA ALA A 114 -2.83 3.85 -16.20
C ALA A 114 -3.04 3.72 -17.72
N GLN A 115 -4.14 3.07 -18.14
CA GLN A 115 -4.49 2.98 -19.56
C GLN A 115 -4.76 4.35 -20.20
N SER A 116 -5.52 5.23 -19.52
CA SER A 116 -5.83 6.57 -20.04
C SER A 116 -4.60 7.45 -20.20
N MET A 117 -3.61 7.26 -19.31
CA MET A 117 -2.30 7.94 -19.36
C MET A 117 -1.30 7.25 -20.29
N LYS A 118 -1.66 6.12 -20.91
CA LYS A 118 -0.80 5.29 -21.76
C LYS A 118 0.47 4.84 -21.05
N LEU A 119 0.36 4.49 -19.76
CA LEU A 119 1.43 3.89 -19.00
C LEU A 119 1.55 2.41 -19.37
N ASP A 120 2.76 1.87 -19.35
CA ASP A 120 3.06 0.50 -19.79
C ASP A 120 2.57 -0.54 -18.79
N SER A 121 2.63 -0.22 -17.50
CA SER A 121 2.24 -1.16 -16.47
C SER A 121 1.49 -0.53 -15.29
N TYR A 122 0.78 -1.41 -14.53
CA TYR A 122 0.31 -1.15 -13.19
C TYR A 122 0.93 -2.19 -12.26
N ASP A 123 2.03 -1.81 -11.59
CA ASP A 123 2.81 -2.67 -10.72
C ASP A 123 2.21 -2.72 -9.31
N PHE A 124 1.87 -3.92 -8.85
CA PHE A 124 1.36 -4.18 -7.50
C PHE A 124 2.47 -4.30 -6.44
N MET A 125 3.72 -4.14 -6.82
CA MET A 125 4.90 -4.38 -5.99
C MET A 125 4.98 -5.82 -5.42
N THR A 126 6.01 -6.07 -4.63
CA THR A 126 6.25 -7.39 -4.03
C THR A 126 5.21 -7.75 -2.98
N SER A 127 5.04 -9.04 -2.76
CA SER A 127 4.32 -9.59 -1.62
C SER A 127 5.07 -10.81 -1.10
N ALA A 128 5.38 -10.81 0.20
CA ALA A 128 5.95 -11.96 0.88
C ALA A 128 4.91 -13.08 1.12
N ASP A 129 3.61 -12.77 1.02
CA ASP A 129 2.55 -13.75 1.20
C ASP A 129 2.28 -14.49 -0.11
N PRO A 130 2.54 -15.81 -0.19
CA PRO A 130 2.28 -16.61 -1.39
C PRO A 130 0.79 -16.71 -1.75
N ASN A 131 -0.13 -16.46 -0.79
CA ASN A 131 -1.57 -16.52 -0.98
C ASN A 131 -2.22 -15.14 -1.09
N ASN A 132 -1.45 -14.12 -1.45
CA ASN A 132 -1.99 -12.78 -1.56
C ASN A 132 -3.01 -12.63 -2.72
N TYR A 133 -3.97 -11.73 -2.54
CA TYR A 133 -5.06 -11.46 -3.48
C TYR A 133 -4.57 -10.94 -4.86
N LYS A 134 -3.34 -10.44 -4.95
CA LYS A 134 -2.75 -9.89 -6.18
C LYS A 134 -2.70 -10.93 -7.29
N LYS A 135 -2.49 -12.22 -6.95
CA LYS A 135 -2.54 -13.34 -7.90
C LYS A 135 -3.89 -13.51 -8.59
N ASN A 136 -4.96 -13.03 -7.98
CA ASN A 136 -6.29 -13.06 -8.58
C ASN A 136 -6.54 -11.89 -9.54
N ILE A 137 -5.66 -10.89 -9.55
CA ILE A 137 -5.78 -9.69 -10.39
C ILE A 137 -4.87 -9.81 -11.61
N THR A 138 -3.67 -10.37 -11.46
CA THR A 138 -2.70 -10.52 -12.53
C THR A 138 -2.09 -11.92 -12.53
N SER A 139 -1.88 -12.49 -13.72
CA SER A 139 -1.11 -13.71 -13.94
C SER A 139 0.38 -13.42 -14.18
N HIS A 140 0.74 -12.17 -14.45
CA HIS A 140 2.14 -11.78 -14.67
C HIS A 140 2.83 -11.51 -13.33
N SER A 141 4.00 -12.12 -13.13
CA SER A 141 4.83 -11.90 -11.94
C SER A 141 6.29 -12.12 -12.25
N GLU A 142 7.14 -11.32 -11.65
CA GLU A 142 8.59 -11.45 -11.72
C GLU A 142 9.15 -11.83 -10.35
N ILE A 143 10.24 -12.60 -10.36
CA ILE A 143 10.93 -12.99 -9.12
C ILE A 143 11.98 -11.93 -8.81
N ILE A 144 11.86 -11.32 -7.64
CA ILE A 144 12.86 -10.38 -7.11
C ILE A 144 13.73 -11.12 -6.10
N TYR A 145 15.05 -11.00 -6.26
CA TYR A 145 16.03 -11.57 -5.36
C TYR A 145 16.60 -10.46 -4.48
N GLU A 146 16.60 -10.69 -3.17
CA GLU A 146 17.33 -9.86 -2.21
C GLU A 146 18.65 -10.56 -1.87
N LEU A 147 19.76 -9.85 -2.03
CA LEU A 147 21.09 -10.36 -1.80
C LEU A 147 21.77 -9.61 -0.65
N ASP A 148 22.06 -10.33 0.42
CA ASP A 148 22.88 -9.83 1.52
C ASP A 148 24.36 -10.10 1.24
N VAL A 149 25.17 -9.06 1.10
CA VAL A 149 26.62 -9.18 0.92
C VAL A 149 27.33 -8.86 2.22
N PHE A 150 28.14 -9.79 2.71
CA PHE A 150 28.89 -9.63 3.95
C PHE A 150 30.38 -9.45 3.65
N LEU A 151 31.00 -8.44 4.22
CA LEU A 151 32.42 -8.13 4.03
C LEU A 151 33.36 -9.17 4.68
N ASN A 152 32.87 -9.90 5.68
CA ASN A 152 33.63 -10.93 6.37
C ASN A 152 32.69 -11.97 7.02
N ILE A 153 33.28 -13.12 7.40
CA ILE A 153 32.57 -14.25 8.00
C ILE A 153 31.92 -13.90 9.35
N ASN A 154 32.51 -13.00 10.12
CA ASN A 154 31.97 -12.61 11.42
C ASN A 154 30.66 -11.82 11.27
N SER A 155 30.58 -10.92 10.29
CA SER A 155 29.35 -10.18 9.94
C SER A 155 28.23 -11.14 9.50
N TYR A 156 28.55 -12.14 8.70
CA TYR A 156 27.62 -13.19 8.30
C TYR A 156 27.13 -14.00 9.50
N ALA A 157 28.05 -14.50 10.34
CA ALA A 157 27.71 -15.29 11.52
C ALA A 157 26.81 -14.51 12.49
N LEU A 158 27.10 -13.23 12.72
CA LEU A 158 26.30 -12.34 13.57
C LEU A 158 24.89 -12.12 13.00
N SER A 159 24.77 -11.91 11.69
CA SER A 159 23.47 -11.77 11.02
C SER A 159 22.63 -13.04 11.12
N LYS A 160 23.24 -14.21 10.89
CA LYS A 160 22.58 -15.52 11.04
C LYS A 160 22.14 -15.77 12.48
N ALA A 161 22.96 -15.48 13.47
CA ALA A 161 22.61 -15.61 14.89
C ALA A 161 21.40 -14.73 15.27
N LYS A 162 21.36 -13.48 14.80
CA LYS A 162 20.21 -12.57 14.99
C LYS A 162 18.93 -13.08 14.32
N SER A 163 19.04 -13.65 13.13
CA SER A 163 17.90 -14.23 12.42
C SER A 163 17.33 -15.45 13.17
N LEU A 164 18.18 -16.35 13.65
CA LEU A 164 17.78 -17.51 14.43
C LEU A 164 17.14 -17.13 15.76
N SER A 165 17.68 -16.13 16.47
CA SER A 165 17.08 -15.64 17.72
C SER A 165 15.68 -15.08 17.51
N LYS A 166 15.44 -14.31 16.44
CA LYS A 166 14.10 -13.79 16.10
C LYS A 166 13.08 -14.91 15.81
N HIS A 167 13.51 -16.02 15.17
CA HIS A 167 12.66 -17.18 14.93
C HIS A 167 12.34 -17.94 16.22
N PHE A 168 13.30 -18.05 17.13
CA PHE A 168 13.12 -18.72 18.41
C PHE A 168 12.14 -17.95 19.33
N PHE A 169 12.28 -16.63 19.41
CA PHE A 169 11.37 -15.79 20.18
C PHE A 169 9.94 -15.78 19.61
N LYS A 170 9.76 -15.81 18.28
CA LYS A 170 8.42 -15.93 17.68
C LYS A 170 7.73 -17.25 18.02
N ARG A 171 8.48 -18.34 18.15
CA ARG A 171 7.93 -19.66 18.52
C ARG A 171 7.51 -19.78 19.99
N ILE A 172 8.15 -19.04 20.89
CA ILE A 172 7.84 -19.05 22.33
C ILE A 172 6.59 -18.20 22.63
N ILE A 173 6.32 -17.16 21.84
CA ILE A 173 5.18 -16.26 22.02
C ILE A 173 3.90 -16.81 21.35
N SER A 174 4.01 -17.79 20.45
CA SER A 174 2.89 -18.43 19.75
C SER A 174 2.52 -19.84 20.27
N ALA A 175 3.06 -20.26 21.38
CA ALA A 175 2.69 -21.43 22.19
C ALA A 175 1.99 -21.01 23.47
#